data_07595388d563ecff3790cdb7d4759edf
#
_entry.id   07595388d563ecff3790cdb7d4759edf
#
_cell.length_a   1.000
_cell.length_b   1.000
_cell.length_c   1.000
_cell.angle_alpha   90.00
_cell.angle_beta   90.00
_cell.angle_gamma   90.00
#
_symmetry.space_group_name_H-M   'P 1'
#
loop_
_entity.id
_entity.type
_entity.pdbx_description
1 polymer ?
#
loop_
_entity_poly.entity_id
_entity_poly.type
_entity_poly.pdbx_seq_one_letter_code
_entity_poly.pdbx_strand_id
1 'polypeptide(L)'
;MIRHFSATDAIDSIVSELRETGVVIIDQLETDEVIDQFNNDLRPEFDRQGHLFQGDFNGYKTLRVGAVTKYSRMFPRLIANDVVLAIADAVLGAHCDVFQVGSTTAIEILPGESSQVL
;
A
#
# COMPACT_ATOMS: atom_id res chain seq x y z
N MET A 1 -5.25 -5.51 -19.26
CA MET A 1 -4.67 -6.42 -18.22
C MET A 1 -3.57 -5.64 -17.54
N ILE A 2 -3.50 -5.61 -16.20
CA ILE A 2 -2.43 -4.93 -15.47
C ILE A 2 -1.11 -5.69 -15.71
N ARG A 3 -0.05 -4.97 -16.02
CA ARG A 3 1.26 -5.57 -16.29
C ARG A 3 1.99 -5.90 -15.00
N HIS A 4 2.62 -7.07 -14.97
CA HIS A 4 3.44 -7.58 -13.88
C HIS A 4 4.92 -7.39 -14.19
N PHE A 5 5.68 -7.07 -13.18
CA PHE A 5 7.13 -6.91 -13.20
C PHE A 5 7.79 -7.69 -12.07
N SER A 6 9.04 -8.06 -12.27
CA SER A 6 9.92 -8.56 -11.22
C SER A 6 10.61 -7.39 -10.50
N ALA A 7 11.00 -7.58 -9.25
CA ALA A 7 11.84 -6.62 -8.52
C ALA A 7 13.22 -6.35 -9.19
N THR A 8 13.63 -7.23 -10.12
CA THR A 8 14.89 -7.11 -10.87
C THR A 8 14.74 -6.44 -12.24
N ASP A 9 13.51 -6.12 -12.65
CA ASP A 9 13.28 -5.43 -13.91
C ASP A 9 13.78 -3.97 -13.85
N ALA A 10 14.11 -3.42 -15.01
CA ALA A 10 14.61 -2.05 -15.10
C ALA A 10 13.55 -1.06 -14.60
N ILE A 11 13.93 -0.18 -13.68
CA ILE A 11 13.05 0.86 -13.11
C ILE A 11 12.41 1.72 -14.20
N ASP A 12 13.15 2.09 -15.24
CA ASP A 12 12.63 2.87 -16.35
C ASP A 12 11.46 2.18 -17.08
N SER A 13 11.52 0.85 -17.21
CA SER A 13 10.44 0.07 -17.83
C SER A 13 9.18 0.06 -16.94
N ILE A 14 9.36 -0.10 -15.63
CA ILE A 14 8.28 -0.05 -14.64
C ILE A 14 7.62 1.33 -14.64
N VAL A 15 8.43 2.39 -14.59
CA VAL A 15 7.96 3.77 -14.57
C VAL A 15 7.26 4.16 -15.87
N SER A 16 7.76 3.69 -17.02
CA SER A 16 7.12 3.93 -18.30
C SER A 16 5.71 3.36 -18.34
N GLU A 17 5.55 2.10 -17.93
CA GLU A 17 4.24 1.45 -17.85
C GLU A 17 3.32 2.15 -16.83
N LEU A 18 3.86 2.49 -15.65
CA LEU A 18 3.10 3.19 -14.62
C LEU A 18 2.56 4.56 -15.11
N ARG A 19 3.36 5.29 -15.89
CA ARG A 19 2.92 6.58 -16.47
C ARG A 19 1.87 6.41 -17.55
N GLU A 20 1.91 5.32 -18.31
CA GLU A 20 0.98 5.06 -19.39
C GLU A 20 -0.36 4.53 -18.87
N THR A 21 -0.33 3.61 -17.91
CA THR A 21 -1.52 2.86 -17.46
C THR A 21 -2.05 3.28 -16.10
N GLY A 22 -1.24 3.99 -15.30
CA GLY A 22 -1.57 4.42 -13.93
C GLY A 22 -1.38 3.33 -12.88
N VAL A 23 -1.06 2.09 -13.25
CA VAL A 23 -0.90 0.97 -12.32
C VAL A 23 0.07 -0.09 -12.84
N VAL A 24 0.88 -0.64 -11.95
CA VAL A 24 1.73 -1.81 -12.18
C VAL A 24 1.69 -2.74 -10.99
N ILE A 25 2.02 -4.01 -11.19
CA ILE A 25 2.21 -4.99 -10.13
C ILE A 25 3.68 -5.42 -10.14
N ILE A 26 4.32 -5.43 -8.98
CA ILE A 26 5.68 -5.95 -8.81
C ILE A 26 5.57 -7.22 -7.98
N ASP A 27 5.81 -8.36 -8.64
CA ASP A 27 5.64 -9.66 -8.02
C ASP A 27 6.76 -9.95 -7.03
N GLN A 28 6.42 -10.59 -5.93
CA GLN A 28 7.36 -11.10 -4.92
C GLN A 28 8.35 -10.05 -4.39
N LEU A 29 7.89 -8.79 -4.27
CA LEU A 29 8.71 -7.70 -3.77
C LEU A 29 9.14 -7.93 -2.33
N GLU A 30 8.32 -8.59 -1.53
CA GLU A 30 8.60 -9.03 -0.17
C GLU A 30 8.30 -10.51 0.02
N THR A 31 8.84 -11.09 1.10
CA THR A 31 8.61 -12.50 1.43
C THR A 31 7.27 -12.70 2.13
N ASP A 32 6.74 -13.92 2.04
CA ASP A 32 5.48 -14.29 2.71
C ASP A 32 5.59 -14.08 4.23
N GLU A 33 6.75 -14.37 4.83
CA GLU A 33 6.98 -14.18 6.27
C GLU A 33 6.84 -12.71 6.70
N VAL A 34 7.32 -11.77 5.88
CA VAL A 34 7.18 -10.32 6.15
C VAL A 34 5.72 -9.91 6.06
N ILE A 35 5.00 -10.39 5.06
CA ILE A 35 3.58 -10.10 4.86
C ILE A 35 2.74 -10.72 5.99
N ASP A 36 3.02 -11.96 6.37
CA ASP A 36 2.34 -12.63 7.47
C ASP A 36 2.57 -11.91 8.80
N GLN A 37 3.81 -11.51 9.08
CA GLN A 37 4.11 -10.74 10.30
C GLN A 37 3.39 -9.39 10.29
N PHE A 38 3.36 -8.69 9.16
CA PHE A 38 2.63 -7.44 9.02
C PHE A 38 1.13 -7.61 9.28
N ASN A 39 0.51 -8.63 8.71
CA ASN A 39 -0.90 -8.95 8.94
C ASN A 39 -1.17 -9.31 10.41
N ASN A 40 -0.29 -10.10 11.03
CA ASN A 40 -0.41 -10.46 12.44
C ASN A 40 -0.29 -9.25 13.37
N ASP A 41 0.60 -8.31 13.06
CA ASP A 41 0.76 -7.07 13.83
C ASP A 41 -0.50 -6.19 13.76
N LEU A 42 -1.19 -6.17 12.62
CA LEU A 42 -2.35 -5.31 12.39
C LEU A 42 -3.68 -5.96 12.82
N ARG A 43 -3.76 -7.28 12.89
CA ARG A 43 -5.02 -7.98 13.21
C ARG A 43 -5.67 -7.50 14.51
N PRO A 44 -4.94 -7.38 15.64
CA PRO A 44 -5.53 -6.88 16.89
C PRO A 44 -6.09 -5.45 16.76
N GLU A 45 -5.46 -4.63 15.91
CA GLU A 45 -5.90 -3.25 15.69
C GLU A 45 -7.15 -3.16 14.81
N PHE A 46 -7.26 -4.00 13.80
CA PHE A 46 -8.49 -4.14 13.02
C PHE A 46 -9.66 -4.58 13.92
N ASP A 47 -9.44 -5.56 14.79
CA ASP A 47 -10.47 -6.07 15.70
C ASP A 47 -10.89 -5.02 16.74
N ARG A 48 -9.94 -4.23 17.25
CA ARG A 48 -10.18 -3.23 18.29
C ARG A 48 -10.81 -1.93 17.78
N GLN A 49 -10.38 -1.42 16.65
CA GLN A 49 -10.71 -0.07 16.19
C GLN A 49 -11.10 0.04 14.71
N GLY A 50 -10.95 -1.02 13.93
CA GLY A 50 -11.16 -0.95 12.47
C GLY A 50 -12.56 -0.47 12.06
N HIS A 51 -13.57 -0.73 12.90
CA HIS A 51 -14.97 -0.36 12.68
C HIS A 51 -15.30 1.10 13.00
N LEU A 52 -14.41 1.84 13.67
CA LEU A 52 -14.70 3.22 14.13
C LEU A 52 -14.92 4.22 12.99
N PHE A 53 -14.43 3.90 11.80
CA PHE A 53 -14.54 4.77 10.63
C PHE A 53 -15.62 4.31 9.63
N GLN A 54 -16.44 3.34 9.99
CA GLN A 54 -17.52 2.86 9.13
C GLN A 54 -18.58 3.94 8.92
N GLY A 55 -19.16 3.99 7.73
CA GLY A 55 -20.17 4.96 7.34
C GLY A 55 -20.42 4.96 5.84
N ASP A 56 -21.30 5.86 5.38
CA ASP A 56 -21.70 5.94 3.97
C ASP A 56 -20.51 6.12 3.01
N PHE A 57 -19.53 6.91 3.41
CA PHE A 57 -18.34 7.17 2.60
C PHE A 57 -17.29 6.05 2.70
N ASN A 58 -17.07 5.53 3.91
CA ASN A 58 -16.00 4.56 4.15
C ASN A 58 -16.43 3.09 3.98
N GLY A 59 -17.74 2.85 3.84
CA GLY A 59 -18.35 1.52 3.83
C GLY A 59 -18.68 1.01 5.24
N TYR A 60 -19.67 0.14 5.32
CA TYR A 60 -20.14 -0.46 6.58
C TYR A 60 -19.52 -1.82 6.88
N LYS A 61 -18.86 -2.43 5.88
CA LYS A 61 -18.09 -3.67 6.01
C LYS A 61 -16.62 -3.46 5.66
N THR A 62 -16.13 -2.24 5.84
CA THR A 62 -14.74 -1.86 5.62
C THR A 62 -14.11 -1.46 6.94
N LEU A 63 -13.01 -2.11 7.29
CA LEU A 63 -12.23 -1.81 8.48
C LEU A 63 -11.03 -0.94 8.10
N ARG A 64 -10.66 0.02 8.95
CA ARG A 64 -9.53 0.92 8.71
C ARG A 64 -8.69 1.08 9.96
N VAL A 65 -7.38 1.01 9.80
CA VAL A 65 -6.40 1.27 10.85
C VAL A 65 -5.43 2.33 10.35
N GLY A 66 -5.47 3.50 10.94
CA GLY A 66 -4.54 4.59 10.64
C GLY A 66 -3.23 4.47 11.41
N ALA A 67 -2.22 5.24 11.02
CA ALA A 67 -0.91 5.28 11.65
C ALA A 67 -0.25 3.88 11.76
N VAL A 68 -0.25 3.15 10.66
CA VAL A 68 0.22 1.76 10.58
C VAL A 68 1.65 1.58 11.11
N THR A 69 2.51 2.61 10.93
CA THR A 69 3.88 2.63 11.46
C THR A 69 3.97 2.48 12.98
N LYS A 70 2.89 2.81 13.69
CA LYS A 70 2.82 2.66 15.15
C LYS A 70 2.67 1.20 15.59
N TYR A 71 2.07 0.38 14.74
CA TYR A 71 1.63 -0.97 15.11
C TYR A 71 2.49 -2.08 14.51
N SER A 72 3.16 -1.83 13.37
CA SER A 72 4.02 -2.83 12.77
C SER A 72 5.40 -2.28 12.45
N ARG A 73 6.43 -3.02 12.88
CA ARG A 73 7.83 -2.76 12.51
C ARG A 73 8.16 -3.23 11.10
N MET A 74 7.28 -4.00 10.47
CA MET A 74 7.45 -4.43 9.08
C MET A 74 7.09 -3.31 8.11
N PHE A 75 6.21 -2.37 8.48
CA PHE A 75 5.78 -1.30 7.59
C PHE A 75 6.92 -0.42 7.05
N PRO A 76 7.89 0.04 7.86
CA PRO A 76 9.04 0.77 7.33
C PRO A 76 9.82 -0.02 6.27
N ARG A 77 9.94 -1.33 6.43
CA ARG A 77 10.58 -2.20 5.43
C ARG A 77 9.82 -2.24 4.11
N LEU A 78 8.49 -2.28 4.16
CA LEU A 78 7.65 -2.28 2.96
C LEU A 78 7.75 -0.97 2.18
N ILE A 79 7.64 0.17 2.87
CA ILE A 79 7.64 1.50 2.22
C ILE A 79 9.04 2.00 1.84
N ALA A 80 10.07 1.55 2.55
CA ALA A 80 11.47 1.90 2.27
C ALA A 80 12.20 0.83 1.46
N ASN A 81 11.46 -0.07 0.80
CA ASN A 81 12.04 -1.01 -0.15
C ASN A 81 12.70 -0.24 -1.30
N ASP A 82 13.92 -0.63 -1.68
CA ASP A 82 14.73 0.09 -2.68
C ASP A 82 14.02 0.26 -4.02
N VAL A 83 13.25 -0.73 -4.47
CA VAL A 83 12.47 -0.66 -5.71
C VAL A 83 11.35 0.37 -5.59
N VAL A 84 10.64 0.38 -4.46
CA VAL A 84 9.56 1.36 -4.18
C VAL A 84 10.13 2.77 -4.15
N LEU A 85 11.26 2.99 -3.47
CA LEU A 85 11.92 4.29 -3.40
C LEU A 85 12.43 4.75 -4.77
N ALA A 86 13.02 3.86 -5.57
CA ALA A 86 13.50 4.20 -6.91
C ALA A 86 12.34 4.60 -7.84
N ILE A 87 11.20 3.92 -7.77
CA ILE A 87 10.01 4.28 -8.54
C ILE A 87 9.46 5.64 -8.06
N ALA A 88 9.36 5.83 -6.74
CA ALA A 88 8.89 7.10 -6.17
C ALA A 88 9.78 8.28 -6.58
N ASP A 89 11.10 8.11 -6.54
CA ASP A 89 12.05 9.13 -6.98
C ASP A 89 11.89 9.46 -8.47
N ALA A 90 11.80 8.44 -9.32
CA ALA A 90 11.62 8.63 -10.76
C ALA A 90 10.30 9.33 -11.13
N VAL A 91 9.24 9.13 -10.33
CA VAL A 91 7.93 9.74 -10.58
C VAL A 91 7.82 11.13 -9.95
N LEU A 92 8.30 11.30 -8.73
CA LEU A 92 8.10 12.51 -7.93
C LEU A 92 9.28 13.48 -7.99
N GLY A 93 10.51 12.98 -8.13
CA GLY A 93 11.73 13.79 -8.06
C GLY A 93 11.81 14.91 -9.09
N ALA A 94 11.13 14.79 -10.23
CA ALA A 94 11.04 15.88 -11.21
C ALA A 94 10.11 17.04 -10.77
N HIS A 95 9.32 16.85 -9.72
CA HIS A 95 8.26 17.77 -9.29
C HIS A 95 8.44 18.31 -7.87
N CYS A 96 9.40 17.78 -7.11
CA CYS A 96 9.69 18.21 -5.75
C CYS A 96 11.14 17.92 -5.36
N ASP A 97 11.69 18.71 -4.45
CA ASP A 97 13.04 18.49 -3.91
C ASP A 97 13.05 17.34 -2.87
N VAL A 98 11.95 17.16 -2.16
CA VAL A 98 11.77 16.12 -1.13
C VAL A 98 10.36 15.59 -1.18
N PHE A 99 10.21 14.28 -1.12
CA PHE A 99 8.91 13.63 -0.90
C PHE A 99 8.91 12.86 0.43
N GLN A 100 7.76 12.72 1.03
CA GLN A 100 7.59 12.11 2.35
C GLN A 100 6.43 11.12 2.34
N VAL A 101 6.47 10.15 3.26
CA VAL A 101 5.32 9.32 3.55
C VAL A 101 4.25 10.18 4.22
N GLY A 102 3.09 10.21 3.61
CA GLY A 102 1.95 10.93 4.15
C GLY A 102 1.12 10.07 5.11
N SER A 103 -0.17 10.00 4.87
CA SER A 103 -1.08 9.15 5.64
C SER A 103 -0.78 7.67 5.41
N THR A 104 -0.73 6.91 6.50
CA THR A 104 -0.52 5.45 6.46
C THR A 104 -1.76 4.75 7.01
N THR A 105 -2.50 4.07 6.13
CA THR A 105 -3.75 3.41 6.49
C THR A 105 -3.80 2.01 5.92
N ALA A 106 -4.07 1.04 6.77
CA ALA A 106 -4.44 -0.31 6.36
C ALA A 106 -5.96 -0.40 6.24
N ILE A 107 -6.43 -1.01 5.17
CA ILE A 107 -7.85 -1.14 4.85
C ILE A 107 -8.16 -2.61 4.59
N GLU A 108 -9.18 -3.14 5.26
CA GLU A 108 -9.72 -4.48 5.01
C GLU A 108 -11.17 -4.37 4.58
N ILE A 109 -11.46 -4.81 3.37
CA ILE A 109 -12.81 -4.82 2.81
C ILE A 109 -13.38 -6.22 3.00
N LEU A 110 -14.44 -6.33 3.80
CA LEU A 110 -15.07 -7.60 4.09
C LEU A 110 -16.06 -8.00 2.98
N PRO A 111 -16.36 -9.30 2.85
CA PRO A 111 -17.31 -9.79 1.86
C PRO A 111 -18.68 -9.12 1.97
N GLY A 112 -19.25 -8.73 0.83
CA GLY A 112 -20.56 -8.09 0.74
C GLY A 112 -20.54 -6.60 1.06
N GLU A 113 -19.38 -5.93 1.02
CA GLU A 113 -19.34 -4.46 1.00
C GLU A 113 -19.95 -3.93 -0.29
N SER A 114 -20.69 -2.85 -0.18
CA SER A 114 -21.24 -2.13 -1.35
C SER A 114 -20.16 -1.29 -2.04
N SER A 115 -20.37 -1.03 -3.34
CA SER A 115 -19.52 -0.11 -4.08
C SER A 115 -19.52 1.27 -3.41
N GLN A 116 -18.35 1.84 -3.22
CA GLN A 116 -18.17 3.18 -2.70
C GLN A 116 -18.29 4.20 -3.83
N VAL A 117 -18.81 5.38 -3.51
CA VAL A 117 -18.81 6.52 -4.42
C VAL A 117 -17.41 7.13 -4.42
N LEU A 118 -16.86 7.34 -5.62
CA LEU A 118 -15.58 8.02 -5.82
C LEU A 118 -15.75 9.54 -5.80
#